data_bad4e8de8b191affe2cae723b988b01c
#
_entry.id   bad4e8de8b191affe2cae723b988b01c
#
_cell.length_a   1.000
_cell.length_b   1.000
_cell.length_c   1.000
_cell.angle_alpha   90.00
_cell.angle_beta   90.00
_cell.angle_gamma   90.00
#
_symmetry.space_group_name_H-M   'P 1'
#
loop_
_entity.id
_entity.type
_entity.pdbx_description
1 polymer ?
#
loop_
_entity_poly.entity_id
_entity_poly.type
_entity_poly.pdbx_seq_one_letter_code
_entity_poly.pdbx_strand_id
1 'polypeptide(L)'
;MTVLTSLFIYYCYYDSAQKIVEAITATDAFKKDHKSPESLAVALCEGFMNADEMLKEDPEFASSCDEVGSTGLFAIVTPKDVVCANVGDSRCILSNAKVPEVLQLSVDHKPDLEFEKQRIVAAGGTVFRGRVCGGVAVSRSFGDLWFKRNAELKPHQQLVTSEPCVRVQRRDPADEFLVLCCDGIYDVMSNDQLRKFIRGKLKSGVKNPKDIAETLLDECLAKG
;
A
#
# COMPACT_ATOMS: atom_id res chain seq x y z
N MET A 1 12.28 -16.67 0.90
CA MET A 1 11.46 -15.50 0.52
C MET A 1 10.74 -15.05 1.79
N THR A 2 11.02 -13.87 2.29
CA THR A 2 10.29 -13.33 3.43
C THR A 2 9.29 -12.34 2.85
N VAL A 3 8.00 -12.67 2.96
CA VAL A 3 6.92 -11.75 2.60
C VAL A 3 6.61 -10.96 3.88
N LEU A 4 6.93 -9.68 3.88
CA LEU A 4 6.53 -8.76 4.93
C LEU A 4 5.25 -8.06 4.45
N THR A 5 4.12 -8.53 4.95
CA THR A 5 2.83 -7.86 4.77
C THR A 5 2.55 -6.99 5.96
N SER A 6 2.41 -5.70 5.77
CA SER A 6 1.62 -4.90 6.70
C SER A 6 0.40 -4.41 5.94
N LEU A 7 -0.69 -5.11 6.15
CA LEU A 7 -2.00 -4.75 5.69
C LEU A 7 -2.70 -4.08 6.88
N PHE A 8 -2.81 -2.76 6.86
CA PHE A 8 -3.67 -2.04 7.79
C PHE A 8 -5.05 -1.92 7.17
N ILE A 9 -5.93 -2.86 7.54
CA ILE A 9 -7.34 -2.81 7.22
C ILE A 9 -8.05 -2.21 8.43
N TYR A 10 -8.44 -0.96 8.33
CA TYR A 10 -9.42 -0.39 9.23
C TYR A 10 -10.79 -0.97 8.85
N TYR A 11 -11.30 -1.91 9.64
CA TYR A 11 -12.64 -2.49 9.56
C TYR A 11 -12.99 -3.39 8.35
N CYS A 12 -12.07 -4.13 7.77
CA CYS A 12 -12.45 -5.27 6.94
C CYS A 12 -11.59 -6.48 7.28
N TYR A 13 -12.16 -7.40 7.97
CA TYR A 13 -11.79 -8.80 8.20
C TYR A 13 -10.32 -9.22 7.96
N TYR A 14 -9.78 -9.95 8.93
CA TYR A 14 -8.54 -10.74 8.86
C TYR A 14 -8.40 -11.56 7.55
N ASP A 15 -9.54 -11.96 6.96
CA ASP A 15 -9.66 -12.65 5.68
C ASP A 15 -9.20 -11.85 4.46
N SER A 16 -9.32 -10.53 4.46
CA SER A 16 -8.97 -9.73 3.27
C SER A 16 -7.48 -9.71 2.96
N ALA A 17 -6.63 -9.75 3.99
CA ALA A 17 -5.18 -9.86 3.82
C ALA A 17 -4.80 -11.18 3.16
N GLN A 18 -5.47 -12.26 3.56
CA GLN A 18 -5.25 -13.59 3.02
C GLN A 18 -5.75 -13.70 1.58
N LYS A 19 -6.91 -13.13 1.27
CA LYS A 19 -7.46 -13.05 -0.09
C LYS A 19 -6.51 -12.33 -1.07
N ILE A 20 -5.84 -11.25 -0.63
CA ILE A 20 -4.86 -10.56 -1.47
C ILE A 20 -3.66 -11.46 -1.77
N VAL A 21 -3.14 -12.17 -0.77
CA VAL A 21 -2.03 -13.13 -0.97
C VAL A 21 -2.46 -14.25 -1.92
N GLU A 22 -3.67 -14.78 -1.75
CA GLU A 22 -4.24 -15.80 -2.63
C GLU A 22 -4.38 -15.29 -4.06
N ALA A 23 -4.92 -14.09 -4.24
CA ALA A 23 -5.08 -13.46 -5.54
C ALA A 23 -3.73 -13.26 -6.25
N ILE A 24 -2.69 -12.78 -5.53
CA ILE A 24 -1.35 -12.60 -6.09
C ILE A 24 -0.73 -13.95 -6.49
N THR A 25 -0.79 -14.94 -5.60
CA THR A 25 -0.16 -16.25 -5.84
C THR A 25 -0.90 -17.08 -6.88
N ALA A 26 -2.18 -16.79 -7.12
CA ALA A 26 -2.99 -17.42 -8.17
C ALA A 26 -2.66 -16.91 -9.58
N THR A 27 -2.01 -15.76 -9.74
CA THR A 27 -1.68 -15.19 -11.06
C THR A 27 -0.73 -16.08 -11.85
N ASP A 28 -0.85 -16.06 -13.17
CA ASP A 28 0.05 -16.81 -14.06
C ASP A 28 1.48 -16.27 -13.99
N ALA A 29 1.65 -14.98 -13.82
CA ALA A 29 2.94 -14.34 -13.65
C ALA A 29 3.69 -14.87 -12.42
N PHE A 30 3.03 -14.99 -11.27
CA PHE A 30 3.62 -15.54 -10.05
C PHE A 30 3.98 -17.02 -10.21
N LYS A 31 3.08 -17.82 -10.78
CA LYS A 31 3.30 -19.27 -11.01
C LYS A 31 4.44 -19.52 -11.98
N LYS A 32 4.57 -18.67 -13.01
CA LYS A 32 5.61 -18.79 -14.03
C LYS A 32 7.01 -18.50 -13.48
N ASP A 33 7.18 -17.41 -12.76
CA ASP A 33 8.47 -17.03 -12.17
C ASP A 33 8.32 -16.07 -10.99
N HIS A 34 8.14 -16.62 -9.79
CA HIS A 34 8.07 -15.86 -8.53
C HIS A 34 9.45 -15.36 -8.01
N LYS A 35 10.51 -15.44 -8.83
CA LYS A 35 11.86 -14.96 -8.49
C LYS A 35 12.26 -13.73 -9.31
N SER A 36 11.69 -13.57 -10.52
CA SER A 36 11.92 -12.38 -11.35
C SER A 36 11.15 -11.18 -10.77
N PRO A 37 11.81 -10.04 -10.56
CA PRO A 37 11.14 -8.83 -10.08
C PRO A 37 10.08 -8.32 -11.07
N GLU A 38 10.27 -8.55 -12.39
CA GLU A 38 9.30 -8.18 -13.42
C GLU A 38 8.03 -9.04 -13.31
N SER A 39 8.17 -10.36 -13.16
CA SER A 39 7.02 -11.25 -12.96
C SER A 39 6.30 -10.96 -11.65
N LEU A 40 7.04 -10.65 -10.57
CA LEU A 40 6.46 -10.24 -9.31
C LEU A 40 5.70 -8.91 -9.42
N ALA A 41 6.21 -7.94 -10.19
CA ALA A 41 5.51 -6.69 -10.43
C ALA A 41 4.18 -6.90 -11.17
N VAL A 42 4.17 -7.74 -12.21
CA VAL A 42 2.95 -8.11 -12.92
C VAL A 42 1.98 -8.83 -11.99
N ALA A 43 2.47 -9.82 -11.23
CA ALA A 43 1.65 -10.57 -10.28
C ALA A 43 1.00 -9.69 -9.21
N LEU A 44 1.70 -8.66 -8.72
CA LEU A 44 1.16 -7.69 -7.79
C LEU A 44 0.08 -6.82 -8.43
N CYS A 45 0.29 -6.33 -9.66
CA CYS A 45 -0.73 -5.58 -10.39
C CYS A 45 -2.01 -6.39 -10.59
N GLU A 46 -1.89 -7.59 -11.16
CA GLU A 46 -3.01 -8.48 -11.41
C GLU A 46 -3.69 -8.91 -10.11
N GLY A 47 -2.89 -9.30 -9.11
CA GLY A 47 -3.39 -9.78 -7.82
C GLY A 47 -4.18 -8.72 -7.04
N PHE A 48 -3.75 -7.47 -7.06
CA PHE A 48 -4.50 -6.36 -6.43
C PHE A 48 -5.86 -6.13 -7.12
N MET A 49 -5.87 -6.13 -8.46
CA MET A 49 -7.11 -5.98 -9.21
C MET A 49 -8.07 -7.15 -8.97
N ASN A 50 -7.55 -8.39 -9.01
CA ASN A 50 -8.32 -9.59 -8.75
C ASN A 50 -8.86 -9.64 -7.32
N ALA A 51 -8.08 -9.21 -6.33
CA ALA A 51 -8.53 -9.16 -4.95
C ALA A 51 -9.72 -8.22 -4.76
N ASP A 52 -9.73 -7.06 -5.43
CA ASP A 52 -10.84 -6.12 -5.37
C ASP A 52 -12.11 -6.69 -6.02
N GLU A 53 -11.97 -7.43 -7.12
CA GLU A 53 -13.10 -8.16 -7.73
C GLU A 53 -13.62 -9.29 -6.81
N MET A 54 -12.73 -10.06 -6.17
CA MET A 54 -13.13 -11.08 -5.19
C MET A 54 -13.89 -10.46 -4.00
N LEU A 55 -13.53 -9.25 -3.59
CA LEU A 55 -14.26 -8.52 -2.55
C LEU A 55 -15.66 -8.10 -3.00
N LYS A 56 -15.85 -7.72 -4.26
CA LYS A 56 -17.18 -7.42 -4.82
C LYS A 56 -18.10 -8.64 -4.88
N GLU A 57 -17.53 -9.81 -5.14
CA GLU A 57 -18.26 -11.07 -5.26
C GLU A 57 -18.62 -11.69 -3.89
N ASP A 58 -17.95 -11.27 -2.82
CA ASP A 58 -18.20 -11.75 -1.47
C ASP A 58 -19.51 -11.13 -0.91
N PRO A 59 -20.57 -11.93 -0.64
CA PRO A 59 -21.86 -11.37 -0.20
C PRO A 59 -21.80 -10.63 1.14
N GLU A 60 -20.91 -11.02 2.04
CA GLU A 60 -20.72 -10.39 3.34
C GLU A 60 -20.05 -9.03 3.16
N PHE A 61 -19.09 -8.95 2.26
CA PHE A 61 -18.38 -7.73 1.94
C PHE A 61 -19.21 -6.80 1.05
N ALA A 62 -19.82 -7.30 -0.01
CA ALA A 62 -20.60 -6.51 -0.96
C ALA A 62 -21.75 -5.73 -0.31
N SER A 63 -22.34 -6.25 0.77
CA SER A 63 -23.41 -5.56 1.50
C SER A 63 -22.95 -4.34 2.32
N SER A 64 -21.68 -4.28 2.67
CA SER A 64 -21.09 -3.21 3.52
C SER A 64 -20.11 -2.30 2.77
N CYS A 65 -19.61 -2.69 1.60
CA CYS A 65 -18.46 -2.07 0.94
C CYS A 65 -18.75 -1.02 -0.10
N ASP A 66 -19.98 -0.62 -0.26
CA ASP A 66 -20.29 0.52 -1.11
C ASP A 66 -19.60 1.80 -0.63
N GLU A 67 -19.50 1.98 0.67
CA GLU A 67 -18.95 3.16 1.35
C GLU A 67 -17.73 2.84 2.24
N VAL A 68 -17.25 1.58 2.23
CA VAL A 68 -16.11 1.15 3.02
C VAL A 68 -14.98 0.71 2.12
N GLY A 69 -13.81 1.27 2.34
CA GLY A 69 -12.59 0.93 1.61
C GLY A 69 -11.38 0.84 2.53
N SER A 70 -10.28 0.34 1.96
CA SER A 70 -9.00 0.25 2.65
C SER A 70 -7.85 0.56 1.71
N THR A 71 -6.83 1.22 2.23
CA THR A 71 -5.53 1.27 1.56
C THR A 71 -4.87 -0.10 1.58
N GLY A 72 -3.98 -0.37 0.63
CA GLY A 72 -3.19 -1.59 0.58
C GLY A 72 -1.73 -1.32 0.26
N LEU A 73 -0.85 -1.84 1.09
CA LEU A 73 0.59 -1.71 0.93
C LEU A 73 1.26 -3.06 1.11
N PHE A 74 1.99 -3.49 0.10
CA PHE A 74 2.57 -4.82 0.05
C PHE A 74 4.02 -4.77 -0.43
N ALA A 75 4.90 -5.58 0.16
CA ALA A 75 6.28 -5.69 -0.27
C ALA A 75 6.74 -7.15 -0.31
N ILE A 76 7.29 -7.57 -1.45
CA ILE A 76 7.98 -8.85 -1.60
C ILE A 76 9.47 -8.59 -1.55
N VAL A 77 10.14 -9.20 -0.55
CA VAL A 77 11.59 -9.09 -0.39
C VAL A 77 12.24 -10.39 -0.88
N THR A 78 12.98 -10.30 -1.97
CA THR A 78 13.81 -11.39 -2.48
C THR A 78 15.26 -11.22 -2.01
N PRO A 79 16.15 -12.19 -2.26
CA PRO A 79 17.57 -11.99 -1.97
C PRO A 79 18.20 -10.80 -2.71
N LYS A 80 17.64 -10.39 -3.84
CA LYS A 80 18.22 -9.38 -4.72
C LYS A 80 17.41 -8.10 -4.82
N ASP A 81 16.09 -8.15 -4.63
CA ASP A 81 15.19 -7.05 -4.93
C ASP A 81 14.12 -6.90 -3.86
N VAL A 82 13.55 -5.71 -3.75
CA VAL A 82 12.30 -5.40 -3.05
C VAL A 82 11.31 -4.96 -4.12
N VAL A 83 10.15 -5.63 -4.19
CA VAL A 83 9.04 -5.25 -5.07
C VAL A 83 7.91 -4.76 -4.20
N CYS A 84 7.60 -3.47 -4.28
CA CYS A 84 6.58 -2.82 -3.45
C CYS A 84 5.39 -2.44 -4.32
N ALA A 85 4.17 -2.77 -3.86
CA ALA A 85 2.91 -2.37 -4.48
C ALA A 85 2.08 -1.58 -3.49
N ASN A 86 1.44 -0.50 -3.95
CA ASN A 86 0.67 0.40 -3.11
C ASN A 86 -0.62 0.85 -3.78
N VAL A 87 -1.72 0.84 -3.05
CA VAL A 87 -2.97 1.57 -3.30
C VAL A 87 -3.33 2.39 -2.05
N GLY A 88 -3.61 3.67 -2.24
CA GLY A 88 -3.87 4.60 -1.13
C GLY A 88 -2.62 5.33 -0.64
N ASP A 89 -2.65 5.84 0.56
CA ASP A 89 -1.68 6.75 1.17
C ASP A 89 -0.87 6.15 2.31
N SER A 90 -0.94 4.84 2.48
CA SER A 90 0.05 4.09 3.26
C SER A 90 1.40 4.13 2.56
N ARG A 91 2.49 4.13 3.34
CA ARG A 91 3.83 4.40 2.78
C ARG A 91 4.86 3.34 3.17
N CYS A 92 5.67 2.95 2.18
CA CYS A 92 6.82 2.08 2.32
C CYS A 92 8.11 2.89 2.18
N ILE A 93 9.00 2.78 3.16
CA ILE A 93 10.32 3.40 3.13
C ILE A 93 11.43 2.37 3.33
N LEU A 94 12.54 2.56 2.63
CA LEU A 94 13.77 1.79 2.77
C LEU A 94 14.87 2.68 3.35
N SER A 95 15.47 2.26 4.46
CA SER A 95 16.65 2.89 5.03
C SER A 95 17.90 2.23 4.52
N ASN A 96 18.87 3.07 4.09
CA ASN A 96 20.19 2.61 3.67
C ASN A 96 21.26 3.38 4.46
N ALA A 97 22.31 2.68 4.92
CA ALA A 97 23.35 3.28 5.78
C ALA A 97 24.25 4.27 5.04
N LYS A 98 24.38 4.16 3.72
CA LYS A 98 25.25 5.00 2.89
C LYS A 98 24.56 6.25 2.34
N VAL A 99 23.22 6.26 2.33
CA VAL A 99 22.44 7.34 1.73
C VAL A 99 21.79 8.17 2.84
N PRO A 100 21.97 9.50 2.84
CA PRO A 100 21.41 10.37 3.87
C PRO A 100 19.89 10.45 3.81
N GLU A 101 19.30 10.38 2.60
CA GLU A 101 17.87 10.43 2.41
C GLU A 101 17.24 9.04 2.57
N VAL A 102 15.99 9.02 3.00
CA VAL A 102 15.16 7.82 3.01
C VAL A 102 14.61 7.56 1.62
N LEU A 103 14.74 6.33 1.13
CA LEU A 103 14.13 5.94 -0.14
C LEU A 103 12.67 5.54 0.08
N GLN A 104 11.74 6.35 -0.42
CA GLN A 104 10.32 6.01 -0.42
C GLN A 104 10.02 5.10 -1.61
N LEU A 105 9.45 3.91 -1.34
CA LEU A 105 9.13 2.88 -2.35
C LEU A 105 7.67 2.89 -2.78
N SER A 106 6.84 3.72 -2.21
CA SER A 106 5.43 3.89 -2.55
C SER A 106 5.12 5.33 -2.94
N VAL A 107 3.99 5.54 -3.58
CA VAL A 107 3.44 6.87 -3.86
C VAL A 107 2.15 7.00 -3.06
N ASP A 108 2.02 8.07 -2.28
CA ASP A 108 0.77 8.35 -1.57
C ASP A 108 -0.28 8.81 -2.58
N HIS A 109 -1.32 8.00 -2.81
CA HIS A 109 -2.34 8.28 -3.82
C HIS A 109 -3.37 9.27 -3.30
N LYS A 110 -2.98 10.55 -3.28
CA LYS A 110 -3.89 11.65 -2.93
C LYS A 110 -4.63 12.16 -4.18
N PRO A 111 -5.93 12.48 -4.09
CA PRO A 111 -6.72 12.94 -5.22
C PRO A 111 -6.18 14.19 -5.93
N ASP A 112 -5.43 15.04 -5.21
CA ASP A 112 -4.83 16.27 -5.74
C ASP A 112 -3.57 16.03 -6.58
N LEU A 113 -2.99 14.82 -6.60
CA LEU A 113 -1.89 14.49 -7.49
C LEU A 113 -2.36 14.60 -8.94
N GLU A 114 -1.57 15.26 -9.79
CA GLU A 114 -1.99 15.62 -11.15
C GLU A 114 -2.47 14.42 -11.96
N PHE A 115 -1.75 13.29 -11.94
CA PHE A 115 -2.13 12.09 -12.70
C PHE A 115 -3.38 11.40 -12.11
N GLU A 116 -3.61 11.45 -10.80
CA GLU A 116 -4.81 10.96 -10.16
C GLU A 116 -6.01 11.85 -10.48
N LYS A 117 -5.82 13.16 -10.38
CA LYS A 117 -6.84 14.17 -10.71
C LYS A 117 -7.30 14.05 -12.17
N GLN A 118 -6.36 13.87 -13.10
CA GLN A 118 -6.68 13.68 -14.52
C GLN A 118 -7.55 12.44 -14.73
N ARG A 119 -7.23 11.31 -14.08
CA ARG A 119 -8.06 10.10 -14.14
C ARG A 119 -9.46 10.36 -13.59
N ILE A 120 -9.56 10.98 -12.40
CA ILE A 120 -10.85 11.26 -11.74
C ILE A 120 -11.73 12.16 -12.62
N VAL A 121 -11.15 13.20 -13.21
CA VAL A 121 -11.88 14.11 -14.12
C VAL A 121 -12.30 13.39 -15.40
N ALA A 122 -11.41 12.57 -15.98
CA ALA A 122 -11.72 11.77 -17.17
C ALA A 122 -12.84 10.74 -16.91
N ALA A 123 -12.94 10.25 -15.67
CA ALA A 123 -14.03 9.37 -15.21
C ALA A 123 -15.36 10.11 -14.92
N GLY A 124 -15.40 11.44 -15.14
CA GLY A 124 -16.58 12.28 -14.89
C GLY A 124 -16.71 12.79 -13.45
N GLY A 125 -15.68 12.63 -12.62
CA GLY A 125 -15.67 13.08 -11.24
C GLY A 125 -15.02 14.46 -11.05
N THR A 126 -14.94 14.86 -9.79
CA THR A 126 -14.30 16.09 -9.35
C THR A 126 -13.38 15.83 -8.17
N VAL A 127 -12.37 16.68 -8.00
CA VAL A 127 -11.55 16.72 -6.79
C VAL A 127 -11.88 18.00 -6.03
N PHE A 128 -12.33 17.84 -4.80
CA PHE A 128 -12.71 18.96 -3.95
C PHE A 128 -12.16 18.77 -2.53
N ARG A 129 -11.37 19.73 -2.06
CA ARG A 129 -10.70 19.70 -0.74
C ARG A 129 -9.93 18.39 -0.50
N GLY A 130 -9.17 17.92 -1.49
CA GLY A 130 -8.39 16.68 -1.39
C GLY A 130 -9.22 15.40 -1.39
N ARG A 131 -10.49 15.46 -1.83
CA ARG A 131 -11.39 14.31 -1.85
C ARG A 131 -11.98 14.07 -3.23
N VAL A 132 -12.16 12.80 -3.58
CA VAL A 132 -12.86 12.37 -4.81
C VAL A 132 -14.36 12.61 -4.61
N CYS A 133 -14.94 13.49 -5.44
CA CYS A 133 -16.35 13.90 -5.37
C CYS A 133 -16.82 14.34 -3.97
N GLY A 134 -15.90 14.86 -3.13
CA GLY A 134 -16.17 15.25 -1.75
C GLY A 134 -16.28 14.08 -0.75
N GLY A 135 -16.16 12.83 -1.20
CA GLY A 135 -16.23 11.61 -0.39
C GLY A 135 -14.87 11.18 0.17
N VAL A 136 -14.16 10.29 -0.52
CA VAL A 136 -12.92 9.66 -0.01
C VAL A 136 -11.69 10.53 -0.21
N ALA A 137 -10.75 10.46 0.75
CA ALA A 137 -9.51 11.24 0.78
C ALA A 137 -8.34 10.58 0.05
N VAL A 138 -8.57 9.40 -0.53
CA VAL A 138 -7.60 8.66 -1.36
C VAL A 138 -8.18 8.45 -2.75
N SER A 139 -7.30 8.38 -3.75
CA SER A 139 -7.68 8.15 -5.15
C SER A 139 -7.55 6.69 -5.57
N ARG A 140 -7.00 5.85 -4.69
CA ARG A 140 -6.88 4.40 -4.87
C ARG A 140 -7.13 3.67 -3.56
N SER A 141 -7.91 2.59 -3.62
CA SER A 141 -8.26 1.74 -2.48
C SER A 141 -8.78 0.39 -2.93
N PHE A 142 -8.82 -0.58 -2.02
CA PHE A 142 -9.72 -1.73 -2.11
C PHE A 142 -11.10 -1.33 -1.59
N GLY A 143 -12.17 -1.96 -2.08
CA GLY A 143 -13.52 -1.55 -1.73
C GLY A 143 -13.89 -0.19 -2.31
N ASP A 144 -14.56 0.67 -1.56
CA ASP A 144 -15.09 1.96 -2.04
C ASP A 144 -15.87 1.78 -3.35
N LEU A 145 -16.70 0.73 -3.41
CA LEU A 145 -17.31 0.23 -4.65
C LEU A 145 -18.25 1.24 -5.30
N TRP A 146 -18.79 2.16 -4.51
CA TRP A 146 -19.60 3.27 -5.04
C TRP A 146 -18.85 4.09 -6.10
N PHE A 147 -17.53 4.27 -5.94
CA PHE A 147 -16.68 5.01 -6.87
C PHE A 147 -16.17 4.17 -8.06
N LYS A 148 -16.59 2.89 -8.15
CA LYS A 148 -16.11 1.92 -9.15
C LYS A 148 -17.25 1.34 -10.02
N ARG A 149 -18.38 2.05 -10.13
CA ARG A 149 -19.62 1.56 -10.74
C ARG A 149 -19.81 1.88 -12.22
N ASN A 150 -18.92 2.65 -12.83
CA ASN A 150 -19.07 3.03 -14.23
C ASN A 150 -18.72 1.83 -15.13
N ALA A 151 -19.76 1.14 -15.65
CA ALA A 151 -19.59 -0.04 -16.50
C ALA A 151 -18.94 0.22 -17.87
N GLU A 152 -18.87 1.50 -18.30
CA GLU A 152 -18.22 1.88 -19.55
C GLU A 152 -16.70 2.08 -19.39
N LEU A 153 -16.22 2.18 -18.14
CA LEU A 153 -14.81 2.38 -17.82
C LEU A 153 -14.15 1.07 -17.34
N LYS A 154 -12.92 0.88 -17.77
CA LYS A 154 -12.10 -0.20 -17.22
C LYS A 154 -11.79 0.04 -15.74
N PRO A 155 -11.48 -1.02 -14.94
CA PRO A 155 -11.20 -0.88 -13.51
C PRO A 155 -10.16 0.19 -13.17
N HIS A 156 -9.07 0.31 -13.93
CA HIS A 156 -8.03 1.32 -13.73
C HIS A 156 -8.43 2.75 -14.14
N GLN A 157 -9.58 2.93 -14.78
CA GLN A 157 -10.11 4.22 -15.24
C GLN A 157 -11.21 4.78 -14.32
N GLN A 158 -11.62 4.03 -13.30
CA GLN A 158 -12.67 4.43 -12.37
C GLN A 158 -12.26 5.65 -11.53
N LEU A 159 -13.23 6.27 -10.86
CA LEU A 159 -13.01 7.41 -9.96
C LEU A 159 -11.99 7.08 -8.85
N VAL A 160 -12.14 5.90 -8.26
CA VAL A 160 -11.16 5.25 -7.37
C VAL A 160 -10.77 3.92 -8.02
N THR A 161 -9.53 3.49 -7.90
CA THR A 161 -9.06 2.24 -8.48
C THR A 161 -8.25 1.42 -7.48
N SER A 162 -8.28 0.11 -7.62
CA SER A 162 -7.40 -0.82 -6.92
C SER A 162 -6.12 -1.14 -7.71
N GLU A 163 -5.89 -0.49 -8.86
CA GLU A 163 -4.63 -0.64 -9.61
C GLU A 163 -3.47 -0.07 -8.80
N PRO A 164 -2.48 -0.89 -8.41
CA PRO A 164 -1.37 -0.42 -7.59
C PRO A 164 -0.33 0.34 -8.41
N CYS A 165 0.37 1.27 -7.76
CA CYS A 165 1.71 1.64 -8.21
C CYS A 165 2.70 0.61 -7.72
N VAL A 166 3.47 0.01 -8.65
CA VAL A 166 4.49 -0.98 -8.32
C VAL A 166 5.88 -0.41 -8.57
N ARG A 167 6.75 -0.58 -7.58
CA ARG A 167 8.16 -0.20 -7.66
C ARG A 167 9.06 -1.38 -7.38
N VAL A 168 10.03 -1.59 -8.26
CA VAL A 168 11.12 -2.55 -8.06
C VAL A 168 12.37 -1.80 -7.61
N GLN A 169 12.94 -2.21 -6.50
CA GLN A 169 14.17 -1.66 -5.95
C GLN A 169 15.20 -2.76 -5.79
N ARG A 170 16.36 -2.61 -6.45
CA ARG A 170 17.52 -3.48 -6.22
C ARG A 170 18.02 -3.29 -4.80
N ARG A 171 18.25 -4.39 -4.08
CA ARG A 171 18.82 -4.35 -2.74
C ARG A 171 20.31 -4.02 -2.77
N ASP A 172 20.73 -3.20 -1.82
CA ASP A 172 22.12 -2.89 -1.52
C ASP A 172 22.52 -3.58 -0.20
N PRO A 173 23.77 -4.07 -0.06
CA PRO A 173 24.26 -4.62 1.21
C PRO A 173 24.21 -3.64 2.39
N ALA A 174 24.11 -2.32 2.12
CA ALA A 174 23.97 -1.29 3.14
C ALA A 174 22.49 -0.98 3.50
N ASP A 175 21.51 -1.69 2.92
CA ASP A 175 20.12 -1.57 3.34
C ASP A 175 19.96 -2.06 4.77
N GLU A 176 19.34 -1.24 5.62
CA GLU A 176 19.24 -1.50 7.05
C GLU A 176 17.90 -2.15 7.41
N PHE A 177 16.81 -1.53 6.96
CA PHE A 177 15.46 -2.00 7.23
C PHE A 177 14.45 -1.41 6.23
N LEU A 178 13.35 -2.13 6.06
CA LEU A 178 12.16 -1.73 5.33
C LEU A 178 11.04 -1.50 6.33
N VAL A 179 10.28 -0.40 6.15
CA VAL A 179 9.13 -0.08 7.01
C VAL A 179 7.91 0.20 6.15
N LEU A 180 6.80 -0.40 6.52
CA LEU A 180 5.49 -0.19 5.92
C LEU A 180 4.56 0.31 7.02
N CYS A 181 3.99 1.50 6.84
CA CYS A 181 3.06 2.11 7.81
C CYS A 181 1.89 2.79 7.09
N CYS A 182 0.77 2.93 7.80
CA CYS A 182 -0.33 3.78 7.38
C CYS A 182 0.00 5.27 7.62
N ASP A 183 -0.90 6.14 7.19
CA ASP A 183 -0.82 7.58 7.36
C ASP A 183 -0.76 8.02 8.83
N GLY A 184 -1.39 7.30 9.77
CA GLY A 184 -1.33 7.60 11.20
C GLY A 184 0.09 7.74 11.78
N ILE A 185 1.10 7.15 11.15
CA ILE A 185 2.51 7.39 11.50
C ILE A 185 3.02 8.65 10.80
N TYR A 186 2.71 8.83 9.52
CA TYR A 186 3.26 9.89 8.69
C TYR A 186 2.60 11.25 8.91
N ASP A 187 1.42 11.28 9.51
CA ASP A 187 0.74 12.51 9.93
C ASP A 187 1.48 13.20 11.10
N VAL A 188 2.17 12.42 11.93
CA VAL A 188 2.88 12.94 13.13
C VAL A 188 4.40 12.80 13.07
N MET A 189 4.93 12.11 12.05
CA MET A 189 6.36 11.82 11.94
C MET A 189 6.81 11.81 10.48
N SER A 190 7.82 12.62 10.13
CA SER A 190 8.42 12.58 8.80
C SER A 190 9.20 11.27 8.56
N ASN A 191 9.47 10.93 7.27
CA ASN A 191 10.28 9.78 6.91
C ASN A 191 11.64 9.77 7.65
N ASP A 192 12.29 10.92 7.78
CA ASP A 192 13.59 11.05 8.48
C ASP A 192 13.47 10.89 9.99
N GLN A 193 12.39 11.38 10.59
CA GLN A 193 12.13 11.20 12.03
C GLN A 193 11.87 9.72 12.32
N LEU A 194 11.06 9.04 11.49
CA LEU A 194 10.81 7.61 11.60
C LEU A 194 12.12 6.81 11.48
N ARG A 195 12.95 7.10 10.48
CA ARG A 195 14.26 6.47 10.32
C ARG A 195 15.15 6.66 11.55
N LYS A 196 15.26 7.89 12.06
CA LYS A 196 16.06 8.20 13.24
C LYS A 196 15.57 7.46 14.47
N PHE A 197 14.24 7.38 14.65
CA PHE A 197 13.62 6.63 15.74
C PHE A 197 14.01 5.15 15.70
N ILE A 198 13.81 4.49 14.57
CA ILE A 198 14.11 3.06 14.41
C ILE A 198 15.61 2.78 14.58
N ARG A 199 16.47 3.60 13.95
CA ARG A 199 17.93 3.49 14.16
C ARG A 199 18.33 3.65 15.62
N GLY A 200 17.69 4.56 16.35
CA GLY A 200 17.91 4.74 17.79
C GLY A 200 17.61 3.49 18.58
N LYS A 201 16.45 2.86 18.32
CA LYS A 201 16.05 1.60 18.98
C LYS A 201 16.99 0.45 18.64
N LEU A 202 17.37 0.29 17.38
CA LEU A 202 18.33 -0.74 16.96
C LEU A 202 19.70 -0.54 17.62
N LYS A 203 20.19 0.70 17.71
CA LYS A 203 21.46 1.03 18.38
C LYS A 203 21.42 0.81 19.90
N SER A 204 20.27 0.99 20.54
CA SER A 204 20.08 0.67 21.97
C SER A 204 19.96 -0.81 22.27
N GLY A 205 20.06 -1.67 21.24
CA GLY A 205 20.08 -3.12 21.38
C GLY A 205 18.71 -3.80 21.28
N VAL A 206 17.64 -3.06 20.93
CA VAL A 206 16.33 -3.67 20.67
C VAL A 206 16.42 -4.47 19.37
N LYS A 207 16.23 -5.80 19.46
CA LYS A 207 16.39 -6.72 18.33
C LYS A 207 15.07 -7.19 17.75
N ASN A 208 14.02 -7.16 18.55
CA ASN A 208 12.69 -7.63 18.13
C ASN A 208 11.95 -6.50 17.42
N PRO A 209 11.59 -6.64 16.13
CA PRO A 209 10.86 -5.61 15.40
C PRO A 209 9.50 -5.25 16.02
N LYS A 210 8.86 -6.21 16.71
CA LYS A 210 7.59 -5.99 17.40
C LYS A 210 7.74 -4.91 18.47
N ASP A 211 8.79 -4.98 19.31
CA ASP A 211 9.00 -4.03 20.40
C ASP A 211 9.28 -2.62 19.85
N ILE A 212 9.95 -2.54 18.67
CA ILE A 212 10.17 -1.27 17.98
C ILE A 212 8.83 -0.71 17.49
N ALA A 213 7.98 -1.56 16.88
CA ALA A 213 6.68 -1.15 16.37
C ALA A 213 5.74 -0.68 17.48
N GLU A 214 5.65 -1.42 18.58
CA GLU A 214 4.84 -1.03 19.75
C GLU A 214 5.28 0.31 20.32
N THR A 215 6.60 0.50 20.53
CA THR A 215 7.13 1.79 21.02
C THR A 215 6.90 2.93 20.02
N LEU A 216 6.92 2.63 18.70
CA LEU A 216 6.62 3.63 17.67
C LEU A 216 5.17 4.08 17.74
N LEU A 217 4.24 3.14 17.93
CA LEU A 217 2.82 3.47 18.08
C LEU A 217 2.58 4.33 19.34
N ASP A 218 3.20 3.98 20.47
CA ASP A 218 3.12 4.79 21.69
C ASP A 218 3.65 6.22 21.49
N GLU A 219 4.77 6.35 20.78
CA GLU A 219 5.36 7.66 20.43
C GLU A 219 4.45 8.49 19.53
N CYS A 220 3.78 7.85 18.56
CA CYS A 220 2.84 8.54 17.68
C CYS A 220 1.57 8.96 18.41
N LEU A 221 1.01 8.10 19.26
CA LEU A 221 -0.15 8.44 20.10
C LEU A 221 0.14 9.58 21.09
N ALA A 222 1.39 9.70 21.55
CA ALA A 222 1.78 10.81 22.43
C ALA A 222 1.92 12.15 21.70
N LYS A 223 1.99 12.14 20.36
CA LYS A 223 2.14 13.36 19.54
C LYS A 223 0.84 13.84 18.90
N GLY A 224 -0.12 12.99 18.72
CA GLY A 224 -1.40 13.27 18.08
C GLY A 224 -2.58 12.95 18.91
#